data_dc3b275313789511834fb4a793c43d56
#
_entry.id   dc3b275313789511834fb4a793c43d56
#
_cell.length_a   1.000
_cell.length_b   1.000
_cell.length_c   1.000
_cell.angle_alpha   90.00
_cell.angle_beta   90.00
_cell.angle_gamma   90.00
#
_symmetry.space_group_name_H-M   'P 1'
#
loop_
_entity.id
_entity.type
_entity.pdbx_description
1 polymer ?
#
loop_
_entity_poly.entity_id
_entity_poly.type
_entity_poly.pdbx_seq_one_letter_code
_entity_poly.pdbx_strand_id
1 'polypeptide(L)'
;MGRAALQKPARLAEKLLEIRQRLKLSQNGLIRFLGFNDELTQAEISAFERGVRIPSLIILLRYARSISINVEVLIDDEMELPDKRLF
;
A
#
# COMPACT_ATOMS: atom_id res chain seq x y z
N MET A 1 7.52 -22.82 13.90
CA MET A 1 8.11 -22.65 13.26
C MET A 1 7.92 -21.99 12.03
N GLY A 2 8.00 -22.24 10.99
CA GLY A 2 7.89 -21.52 9.76
C GLY A 2 6.64 -20.72 9.56
N ARG A 3 5.70 -20.81 10.52
CA ARG A 3 4.48 -20.10 10.31
C ARG A 3 4.59 -18.62 10.32
N ALA A 4 5.58 -18.08 11.04
CA ALA A 4 5.77 -16.64 11.08
C ALA A 4 6.04 -16.09 9.68
N ALA A 5 6.68 -16.88 8.83
CA ALA A 5 7.01 -16.44 7.49
C ALA A 5 5.78 -16.32 6.59
N LEU A 6 4.67 -16.93 7.00
CA LEU A 6 3.45 -16.89 6.20
C LEU A 6 2.47 -15.84 6.66
N GLN A 7 2.81 -15.12 7.72
CA GLN A 7 1.93 -14.07 8.20
C GLN A 7 2.07 -12.83 7.35
N LYS A 8 0.99 -12.08 7.24
CA LYS A 8 1.04 -10.85 6.49
C LYS A 8 1.85 -9.80 7.25
N PRO A 9 2.46 -8.84 6.53
CA PRO A 9 3.21 -7.77 7.18
C PRO A 9 2.32 -6.99 8.13
N ALA A 10 2.80 -6.79 9.36
CA ALA A 10 1.98 -6.17 10.39
C ALA A 10 1.72 -4.69 10.13
N ARG A 11 2.62 -4.02 9.43
CA ARG A 11 2.53 -2.58 9.23
C ARG A 11 2.09 -2.17 7.83
N LEU A 12 1.80 -3.15 6.98
CA LEU A 12 1.47 -2.85 5.58
C LEU A 12 0.24 -1.94 5.47
N ALA A 13 -0.82 -2.27 6.18
CA ALA A 13 -2.06 -1.50 6.08
C ALA A 13 -1.86 -0.03 6.45
N GLU A 14 -1.13 0.22 7.54
CA GLU A 14 -0.89 1.60 7.96
C GLU A 14 -0.03 2.34 6.94
N LYS A 15 0.92 1.65 6.31
CA LYS A 15 1.77 2.28 5.30
C LYS A 15 0.96 2.66 4.06
N LEU A 16 0.05 1.79 3.63
CA LEU A 16 -0.78 2.09 2.46
C LEU A 16 -1.69 3.27 2.73
N LEU A 17 -2.27 3.34 3.92
CA LEU A 17 -3.11 4.47 4.29
C LEU A 17 -2.28 5.74 4.34
N GLU A 18 -1.09 5.68 4.93
CA GLU A 18 -0.24 6.86 5.03
C GLU A 18 0.16 7.38 3.66
N ILE A 19 0.46 6.48 2.72
CA ILE A 19 0.80 6.90 1.35
C ILE A 19 -0.34 7.71 0.76
N ARG A 20 -1.57 7.19 0.87
CA ARG A 20 -2.72 7.90 0.31
C ARG A 20 -2.90 9.26 0.97
N GLN A 21 -2.74 9.32 2.28
CA GLN A 21 -2.88 10.57 3.01
C GLN A 21 -1.82 11.59 2.61
N ARG A 22 -0.59 11.15 2.43
CA ARG A 22 0.49 12.05 1.99
C ARG A 22 0.24 12.57 0.58
N LEU A 23 -0.36 11.76 -0.27
CA LEU A 23 -0.72 12.18 -1.63
C LEU A 23 -1.97 13.05 -1.65
N LYS A 24 -2.67 13.14 -0.52
CA LYS A 24 -3.90 13.94 -0.39
C LYS A 24 -4.99 13.48 -1.35
N LEU A 25 -5.08 12.17 -1.53
CA LEU A 25 -6.08 11.58 -2.44
C LEU A 25 -7.17 10.88 -1.66
N SER A 26 -8.39 10.90 -2.22
CA SER A 26 -9.45 10.05 -1.74
C SER A 26 -9.15 8.62 -2.16
N GLN A 27 -9.92 7.66 -1.65
CA GLN A 27 -9.73 6.26 -2.07
C GLN A 27 -9.98 6.11 -3.57
N ASN A 28 -11.02 6.75 -4.10
CA ASN A 28 -11.25 6.69 -5.54
C ASN A 28 -10.19 7.44 -6.33
N GLY A 29 -9.69 8.55 -5.79
CA GLY A 29 -8.60 9.27 -6.42
C GLY A 29 -7.33 8.44 -6.48
N LEU A 30 -7.07 7.64 -5.45
CA LEU A 30 -5.92 6.75 -5.45
C LEU A 30 -6.04 5.69 -6.53
N ILE A 31 -7.23 5.12 -6.72
CA ILE A 31 -7.44 4.12 -7.77
C ILE A 31 -7.06 4.69 -9.13
N ARG A 32 -7.50 5.91 -9.42
CA ARG A 32 -7.17 6.56 -10.68
C ARG A 32 -5.68 6.86 -10.78
N PHE A 33 -5.09 7.31 -9.68
CA PHE A 33 -3.67 7.63 -9.65
C PHE A 33 -2.82 6.40 -9.92
N LEU A 34 -3.23 5.25 -9.38
CA LEU A 34 -2.50 4.00 -9.59
C LEU A 34 -2.78 3.37 -10.95
N GLY A 35 -3.78 3.86 -11.68
CA GLY A 35 -4.09 3.34 -13.00
C GLY A 35 -4.95 2.08 -12.99
N PHE A 36 -5.71 1.85 -11.93
CA PHE A 36 -6.54 0.64 -11.79
C PHE A 36 -8.03 0.95 -11.86
N ASN A 37 -8.43 1.90 -12.70
CA ASN A 37 -9.83 2.34 -12.76
C ASN A 37 -10.84 1.22 -12.93
N ASP A 38 -10.49 0.20 -13.71
CA ASP A 38 -11.42 -0.88 -14.00
C ASP A 38 -11.17 -2.14 -13.18
N GLU A 39 -10.14 -2.12 -12.35
CA GLU A 39 -9.71 -3.33 -11.65
C GLU A 39 -9.83 -3.27 -10.14
N LEU A 40 -9.91 -2.08 -9.57
CA LEU A 40 -10.04 -1.92 -8.14
C LEU A 40 -11.26 -1.10 -7.79
N THR A 41 -11.86 -1.42 -6.66
CA THR A 41 -12.99 -0.67 -6.14
C THR A 41 -12.58 0.05 -4.86
N GLN A 42 -13.37 1.04 -4.47
CA GLN A 42 -13.15 1.75 -3.23
C GLN A 42 -13.19 0.77 -2.03
N ALA A 43 -14.08 -0.21 -2.08
CA ALA A 43 -14.19 -1.20 -1.00
C ALA A 43 -12.91 -2.00 -0.85
N GLU A 44 -12.22 -2.30 -1.95
CA GLU A 44 -10.97 -3.03 -1.90
C GLU A 44 -9.85 -2.16 -1.31
N ILE A 45 -9.78 -0.89 -1.69
CA ILE A 45 -8.80 0.02 -1.11
C ILE A 45 -9.05 0.12 0.40
N SER A 46 -10.31 0.26 0.80
CA SER A 46 -10.66 0.32 2.21
C SER A 46 -10.20 -0.94 2.95
N ALA A 47 -10.41 -2.10 2.34
CA ALA A 47 -10.00 -3.37 2.95
C ALA A 47 -8.49 -3.46 3.11
N PHE A 48 -7.72 -2.97 2.14
CA PHE A 48 -6.26 -2.92 2.25
C PHE A 48 -5.84 -2.02 3.41
N GLU A 49 -6.47 -0.87 3.53
CA GLU A 49 -6.09 0.12 4.55
C GLU A 49 -6.50 -0.30 5.96
N ARG A 50 -7.51 -1.16 6.06
CA ARG A 50 -7.93 -1.69 7.35
C ARG A 50 -7.22 -2.99 7.71
N GLY A 51 -6.38 -3.51 6.81
CA GLY A 51 -5.63 -4.72 7.07
C GLY A 51 -6.44 -6.00 6.96
N VAL A 52 -7.65 -5.95 6.39
CA VAL A 52 -8.47 -7.16 6.22
C VAL A 52 -8.15 -7.90 4.93
N ARG A 53 -7.42 -7.26 4.03
CA ARG A 53 -7.01 -7.88 2.78
C ARG A 53 -5.61 -7.41 2.43
N ILE A 54 -4.82 -8.30 1.81
CA ILE A 54 -3.49 -7.94 1.31
C ILE A 54 -3.61 -7.72 -0.18
N PRO A 55 -3.11 -6.59 -0.71
CA PRO A 55 -3.11 -6.37 -2.16
C PRO A 55 -2.25 -7.40 -2.87
N SER A 56 -2.55 -7.65 -4.14
CA SER A 56 -1.70 -8.52 -4.95
C SER A 56 -0.33 -7.88 -5.14
N LEU A 57 0.63 -8.69 -5.60
CA LEU A 57 1.98 -8.18 -5.85
C LEU A 57 1.98 -7.02 -6.84
N ILE A 58 1.15 -7.10 -7.87
CA ILE A 58 1.10 -6.05 -8.89
C ILE A 58 0.58 -4.74 -8.28
N ILE A 59 -0.42 -4.83 -7.43
CA ILE A 59 -0.95 -3.64 -6.78
C ILE A 59 0.09 -3.03 -5.84
N LEU A 60 0.79 -3.87 -5.07
CA LEU A 60 1.84 -3.38 -4.18
C LEU A 60 2.95 -2.69 -4.96
N LEU A 61 3.35 -3.27 -6.10
CA LEU A 61 4.37 -2.69 -6.93
C LEU A 61 3.93 -1.31 -7.45
N ARG A 62 2.66 -1.20 -7.84
CA ARG A 62 2.15 0.08 -8.34
C ARG A 62 2.12 1.15 -7.26
N TYR A 63 1.75 0.77 -6.04
CA TYR A 63 1.86 1.69 -4.89
C TYR A 63 3.29 2.19 -4.73
N ALA A 64 4.24 1.25 -4.71
CA ALA A 64 5.63 1.60 -4.49
C ALA A 64 6.15 2.52 -5.59
N ARG A 65 5.84 2.21 -6.83
CA ARG A 65 6.30 3.03 -7.96
C ARG A 65 5.68 4.41 -7.98
N SER A 66 4.45 4.53 -7.48
CA SER A 66 3.77 5.82 -7.49
C SER A 66 4.49 6.86 -6.65
N ILE A 67 5.27 6.44 -5.66
CA ILE A 67 6.05 7.35 -4.82
C ILE A 67 7.54 7.03 -4.88
N SER A 68 7.96 6.29 -5.89
CA SER A 68 9.38 6.02 -6.18
C SER A 68 10.14 5.35 -5.04
N ILE A 69 9.50 4.36 -4.42
CA ILE A 69 10.18 3.54 -3.41
C ILE A 69 10.23 2.09 -3.89
N ASN A 70 11.08 1.30 -3.24
CA ASN A 70 11.11 -0.12 -3.49
C ASN A 70 9.95 -0.80 -2.79
N VAL A 71 9.39 -1.84 -3.40
CA VAL A 71 8.24 -2.52 -2.82
C VAL A 71 8.55 -3.12 -1.44
N GLU A 72 9.80 -3.45 -1.18
CA GLU A 72 10.16 -4.02 0.11
C GLU A 72 9.91 -3.03 1.26
N VAL A 73 9.94 -1.73 0.98
CA VAL A 73 9.61 -0.75 2.02
C VAL A 73 8.20 -0.97 2.54
N LEU A 74 7.31 -1.45 1.69
CA LEU A 74 5.93 -1.70 2.09
C LEU A 74 5.79 -2.98 2.90
N ILE A 75 6.53 -4.03 2.53
CA ILE A 75 6.31 -5.36 3.11
C ILE A 75 7.28 -5.72 4.22
N ASP A 76 8.36 -4.98 4.38
CA ASP A 76 9.32 -5.22 5.46
C ASP A 76 8.94 -4.33 6.64
N ASP A 77 8.48 -4.95 7.72
CA ASP A 77 8.02 -4.20 8.89
C ASP A 77 9.12 -3.42 9.57
N GLU A 78 10.38 -3.75 9.28
CA GLU A 78 11.50 -3.02 9.87
C GLU A 78 11.90 -1.80 9.05
N MET A 79 11.32 -1.61 7.88
CA MET A 79 11.61 -0.45 7.07
C MET A 79 10.51 0.60 7.23
N GLU A 80 10.91 1.86 7.21
CA GLU A 80 9.96 2.96 7.35
C GLU A 80 9.71 3.60 5.99
N LEU A 81 8.53 4.21 5.84
CA LEU A 81 8.30 5.05 4.67
C LEU A 81 9.27 6.23 4.71
N PRO A 82 9.67 6.72 3.54
CA PRO A 82 10.60 7.85 3.50
C PRO A 82 9.99 9.11 4.10
N ASP A 83 10.85 10.08 4.38
CA ASP A 83 10.45 11.38 4.88
C ASP A 83 9.40 11.99 3.95
N LYS A 84 8.46 12.72 4.53
CA LYS A 84 7.41 13.38 3.75
C LYS A 84 7.95 14.22 2.61
N ARG A 85 9.12 14.80 2.79
CA ARG A 85 9.69 15.67 1.75
C ARG A 85 10.07 14.93 0.49
N LEU A 86 10.12 13.60 0.54
CA LEU A 86 10.50 12.80 -0.62
C LEU A 86 9.30 12.39 -1.47
N PHE A 87 8.12 12.79 -1.09
CA PHE A 87 6.89 12.46 -1.84
C PHE A 87 6.54 13.59 -2.79
#